data_a3cf2cd92b51964a233eaae72b3522b8
#
_entry.id   a3cf2cd92b51964a233eaae72b3522b8
#
_cell.length_a   1.000
_cell.length_b   1.000
_cell.length_c   1.000
_cell.angle_alpha   90.00
_cell.angle_beta   90.00
_cell.angle_gamma   90.00
#
_symmetry.space_group_name_H-M   'P 1'
#
loop_
_entity.id
_entity.type
_entity.pdbx_description
1 polymer ?
#
loop_
_entity_poly.entity_id
_entity_poly.type
_entity_poly.pdbx_seq_one_letter_code
_entity_poly.pdbx_strand_id
1 'polypeptide(L)'
;MLDKKYFLTILLFLKYLFLLRLTPDLEINRYISFFEQCSNFKSCINPYSQIDLLDKTYLTFPYSNLMYFVLLPFYFLGNVLNISFVNLSYLFFEVVLIYVLQKLFNVFLSNLYFILVLNPLIIYSIGILGQLDFIPLTFFMISLYYLKDKNKYYSIFFIILSLSSKIIFVILLPIIVLYFLKLDETLDENIRTTLY
;
A
#
# COMPACT_ATOMS: atom_id res chain seq x y z
N MET A 1 -5.47 36.55 -3.94
CA MET A 1 -5.86 35.16 -4.28
C MET A 1 -4.75 34.25 -3.82
N LEU A 2 -4.98 33.34 -2.89
CA LEU A 2 -4.01 32.30 -2.49
C LEU A 2 -3.64 31.49 -3.73
N ASP A 3 -2.34 31.34 -3.98
CA ASP A 3 -1.86 30.51 -5.07
C ASP A 3 -2.43 29.08 -4.90
N LYS A 4 -2.91 28.48 -5.97
CA LYS A 4 -3.53 27.15 -5.98
C LYS A 4 -2.66 26.09 -5.25
N LYS A 5 -1.34 26.26 -5.30
CA LYS A 5 -0.39 25.38 -4.59
C LYS A 5 -0.50 25.50 -3.07
N TYR A 6 -0.56 26.71 -2.54
CA TYR A 6 -0.68 26.93 -1.09
C TYR A 6 -2.01 26.42 -0.54
N PHE A 7 -3.10 26.63 -1.28
CA PHE A 7 -4.41 26.11 -0.91
C PHE A 7 -4.40 24.57 -0.82
N LEU A 8 -3.83 23.89 -1.81
CA LEU A 8 -3.70 22.43 -1.80
C LEU A 8 -2.83 21.92 -0.65
N THR A 9 -1.72 22.61 -0.36
CA THR A 9 -0.84 22.24 0.76
C THR A 9 -1.55 22.36 2.10
N ILE A 10 -2.36 23.41 2.28
CA ILE A 10 -3.15 23.58 3.50
C ILE A 10 -4.19 22.46 3.63
N LEU A 11 -4.93 22.14 2.57
CA LEU A 11 -5.90 21.05 2.59
C LEU A 11 -5.27 19.69 2.92
N LEU A 12 -4.10 19.41 2.35
CA LEU A 12 -3.33 18.21 2.67
C LEU A 12 -2.93 18.15 4.14
N PHE A 13 -2.40 19.26 4.64
CA PHE A 13 -2.01 19.36 6.04
C PHE A 13 -3.20 19.14 6.98
N LEU A 14 -4.35 19.75 6.69
CA LEU A 14 -5.59 19.55 7.46
C LEU A 14 -6.07 18.11 7.41
N LYS A 15 -6.06 17.47 6.20
CA LYS A 15 -6.39 16.05 6.07
C LYS A 15 -5.50 15.18 6.95
N TYR A 16 -4.19 15.39 6.91
CA TYR A 16 -3.25 14.59 7.68
C TYR A 16 -3.40 14.81 9.19
N LEU A 17 -3.59 16.04 9.63
CA LEU A 17 -3.90 16.33 11.04
C LEU A 17 -5.20 15.64 11.49
N PHE A 18 -6.21 15.60 10.64
CA PHE A 18 -7.45 14.92 10.91
C PHE A 18 -7.25 13.40 11.03
N LEU A 19 -6.60 12.78 10.03
CA LEU A 19 -6.33 11.35 10.02
C LEU A 19 -5.49 10.89 11.21
N LEU A 20 -4.46 11.67 11.60
CA LEU A 20 -3.61 11.32 12.73
C LEU A 20 -4.34 11.30 14.08
N ARG A 21 -5.50 11.93 14.16
CA ARG A 21 -6.35 11.95 15.40
C ARG A 21 -7.41 10.86 15.42
N LEU A 22 -7.62 10.16 14.31
CA LEU A 22 -8.59 9.08 14.22
C LEU A 22 -7.96 7.75 14.64
N THR A 23 -8.74 6.91 15.29
CA THR A 23 -8.43 5.51 15.58
C THR A 23 -9.39 4.65 14.76
N PRO A 24 -8.91 3.99 13.69
CA PRO A 24 -9.78 3.20 12.82
C PRO A 24 -10.38 1.98 13.51
N ASP A 25 -11.64 1.67 13.23
CA ASP A 25 -12.38 0.56 13.86
C ASP A 25 -11.69 -0.80 13.69
N LEU A 26 -11.17 -1.09 12.50
CA LEU A 26 -10.47 -2.35 12.25
C LEU A 26 -9.15 -2.43 12.99
N GLU A 27 -8.49 -1.30 13.24
CA GLU A 27 -7.25 -1.28 14.04
C GLU A 27 -7.55 -1.74 15.46
N ILE A 28 -8.54 -1.13 16.12
CA ILE A 28 -8.91 -1.43 17.50
C ILE A 28 -9.46 -2.85 17.61
N ASN A 29 -10.41 -3.20 16.74
CA ASN A 29 -11.17 -4.44 16.88
C ASN A 29 -10.47 -5.67 16.30
N ARG A 30 -9.47 -5.48 15.42
CA ARG A 30 -8.85 -6.59 14.72
C ARG A 30 -7.34 -6.62 14.74
N TYR A 31 -6.66 -5.50 14.52
CA TYR A 31 -5.22 -5.52 14.27
C TYR A 31 -4.39 -5.45 15.54
N ILE A 32 -4.78 -4.63 16.52
CA ILE A 32 -4.01 -4.39 17.75
C ILE A 32 -3.70 -5.70 18.46
N SER A 33 -4.68 -6.60 18.61
CA SER A 33 -4.49 -7.88 19.30
C SER A 33 -3.35 -8.73 18.74
N PHE A 34 -3.11 -8.68 17.42
CA PHE A 34 -2.02 -9.39 16.79
C PHE A 34 -0.65 -8.76 17.07
N PHE A 35 -0.60 -7.44 17.17
CA PHE A 35 0.63 -6.70 17.42
C PHE A 35 0.99 -6.66 18.91
N GLU A 36 0.03 -6.60 19.82
CA GLU A 36 0.24 -6.65 21.27
C GLU A 36 0.87 -7.98 21.71
N GLN A 37 0.55 -9.07 21.02
CA GLN A 37 1.18 -10.37 21.26
C GLN A 37 2.66 -10.39 20.89
N CYS A 38 3.14 -9.40 20.17
CA CYS A 38 4.54 -9.19 19.81
C CYS A 38 5.43 -8.66 20.94
N SER A 39 4.99 -8.70 22.19
CA SER A 39 5.81 -8.29 23.34
C SER A 39 7.11 -9.10 23.47
N ASN A 40 7.14 -10.33 22.94
CA ASN A 40 8.32 -11.17 22.85
C ASN A 40 8.67 -11.47 21.39
N PHE A 41 9.91 -11.20 20.98
CA PHE A 41 10.39 -11.36 19.60
C PHE A 41 10.08 -12.74 18.98
N LYS A 42 10.00 -13.80 19.79
CA LYS A 42 9.62 -15.15 19.32
C LYS A 42 8.16 -15.27 18.90
N SER A 43 7.24 -14.51 19.53
CA SER A 43 5.82 -14.53 19.19
C SER A 43 5.51 -13.66 17.96
N CYS A 44 6.42 -12.77 17.59
CA CYS A 44 6.29 -11.91 16.41
C CYS A 44 6.51 -12.64 15.07
N ILE A 45 7.12 -13.82 15.06
CA ILE A 45 7.49 -14.51 13.81
C ILE A 45 6.26 -15.11 13.12
N ASN A 46 5.25 -15.52 13.87
CA ASN A 46 4.03 -16.09 13.32
C ASN A 46 2.79 -15.58 14.05
N PRO A 47 2.12 -14.54 13.52
CA PRO A 47 0.90 -14.00 14.15
C PRO A 47 -0.27 -15.00 14.18
N TYR A 48 -0.17 -16.11 13.44
CA TYR A 48 -1.19 -17.16 13.39
C TYR A 48 -0.97 -18.31 14.37
N SER A 49 0.20 -18.39 15.00
CA SER A 49 0.52 -19.50 15.94
C SER A 49 -0.29 -19.48 17.24
N GLN A 50 -1.00 -18.39 17.51
CA GLN A 50 -1.78 -18.18 18.74
C GLN A 50 -3.30 -18.16 18.52
N ILE A 51 -3.77 -18.58 17.35
CA ILE A 51 -5.21 -18.65 17.03
C ILE A 51 -5.98 -19.53 18.03
N ASP A 52 -5.32 -20.52 18.61
CA ASP A 52 -5.93 -21.44 19.61
C ASP A 52 -6.19 -20.78 20.98
N LEU A 53 -5.58 -19.63 21.26
CA LEU A 53 -5.72 -18.92 22.54
C LEU A 53 -6.74 -17.79 22.48
N LEU A 54 -7.08 -17.32 21.30
CA LEU A 54 -8.10 -16.31 21.08
C LEU A 54 -9.45 -17.01 20.88
N ASP A 55 -10.41 -16.67 21.71
CA ASP A 55 -11.80 -17.14 21.61
C ASP A 55 -12.24 -17.16 20.15
N LYS A 56 -12.79 -18.26 19.67
CA LYS A 56 -13.05 -18.58 18.24
C LYS A 56 -13.86 -17.54 17.47
N THR A 57 -14.35 -16.51 18.11
CA THR A 57 -15.12 -15.43 17.52
C THR A 57 -14.29 -14.29 16.94
N TYR A 58 -13.02 -14.21 17.24
CA TYR A 58 -12.15 -13.11 16.85
C TYR A 58 -10.90 -13.59 16.11
N LEU A 59 -11.00 -13.84 14.80
CA LEU A 59 -10.12 -13.12 13.95
C LEU A 59 -8.85 -13.81 13.53
N THR A 60 -8.93 -14.26 12.34
CA THR A 60 -7.75 -14.35 11.47
C THR A 60 -7.34 -12.92 11.07
N PHE A 61 -6.06 -12.59 11.20
CA PHE A 61 -5.50 -11.41 10.55
C PHE A 61 -5.82 -11.51 9.05
N PRO A 62 -6.59 -10.58 8.48
CA PRO A 62 -7.18 -10.76 7.15
C PRO A 62 -6.18 -10.62 6.00
N TYR A 63 -4.92 -10.43 6.32
CA TYR A 63 -3.82 -10.25 5.38
C TYR A 63 -2.74 -11.31 5.63
N SER A 64 -1.81 -11.42 4.69
CA SER A 64 -0.68 -12.34 4.81
C SER A 64 0.33 -11.93 5.88
N ASN A 65 1.25 -12.85 6.21
CA ASN A 65 2.40 -12.57 7.09
C ASN A 65 3.25 -11.40 6.59
N LEU A 66 3.37 -11.23 5.27
CA LEU A 66 4.11 -10.10 4.70
C LEU A 66 3.52 -8.76 5.15
N MET A 67 2.19 -8.64 5.12
CA MET A 67 1.51 -7.42 5.53
C MET A 67 1.74 -7.11 7.01
N TYR A 68 1.77 -8.15 7.83
CA TYR A 68 2.11 -8.01 9.24
C TYR A 68 3.52 -7.41 9.42
N PHE A 69 4.54 -7.94 8.72
CA PHE A 69 5.89 -7.41 8.78
C PHE A 69 6.02 -5.99 8.22
N VAL A 70 5.27 -5.66 7.18
CA VAL A 70 5.22 -4.30 6.61
C VAL A 70 4.65 -3.31 7.61
N LEU A 71 3.65 -3.71 8.41
CA LEU A 71 2.99 -2.85 9.40
C LEU A 71 3.75 -2.75 10.72
N LEU A 72 4.59 -3.73 11.06
CA LEU A 72 5.28 -3.81 12.34
C LEU A 72 6.08 -2.54 12.69
N PRO A 73 6.87 -1.94 11.79
CA PRO A 73 7.57 -0.68 12.07
C PRO A 73 6.62 0.47 12.41
N PHE A 74 5.46 0.52 11.72
CA PHE A 74 4.46 1.55 11.98
C PHE A 74 3.75 1.34 13.32
N TYR A 75 3.54 0.09 13.72
CA TYR A 75 2.99 -0.23 15.04
C TYR A 75 3.91 0.28 16.17
N PHE A 76 5.20 -0.02 16.11
CA PHE A 76 6.14 0.48 17.12
C PHE A 76 6.23 2.02 17.10
N LEU A 77 6.29 2.62 15.92
CA LEU A 77 6.31 4.08 15.80
C LEU A 77 5.00 4.71 16.29
N GLY A 78 3.88 4.10 15.99
CA GLY A 78 2.55 4.53 16.44
C GLY A 78 2.44 4.55 17.96
N ASN A 79 2.91 3.49 18.62
CA ASN A 79 2.93 3.41 20.08
C ASN A 79 3.80 4.52 20.71
N VAL A 80 4.98 4.81 20.14
CA VAL A 80 5.85 5.87 20.63
C VAL A 80 5.21 7.26 20.44
N LEU A 81 4.55 7.49 19.32
CA LEU A 81 3.93 8.77 18.97
C LEU A 81 2.50 8.93 19.50
N ASN A 82 1.91 7.87 20.06
CA ASN A 82 0.49 7.81 20.43
C ASN A 82 -0.44 8.12 19.25
N ILE A 83 -0.16 7.50 18.10
CA ILE A 83 -0.89 7.68 16.84
C ILE A 83 -1.24 6.30 16.28
N SER A 84 -2.40 6.19 15.61
CA SER A 84 -2.79 4.99 14.89
C SER A 84 -1.72 4.55 13.90
N PHE A 85 -1.27 3.29 14.01
CA PHE A 85 -0.27 2.74 13.09
C PHE A 85 -0.84 2.50 11.68
N VAL A 86 -2.15 2.25 11.55
CA VAL A 86 -2.85 2.17 10.27
C VAL A 86 -2.75 3.51 9.55
N ASN A 87 -3.05 4.61 10.26
CA ASN A 87 -2.98 5.95 9.68
C ASN A 87 -1.53 6.36 9.34
N LEU A 88 -0.56 6.00 10.18
CA LEU A 88 0.86 6.24 9.88
C LEU A 88 1.31 5.48 8.63
N SER A 89 0.94 4.20 8.51
CA SER A 89 1.27 3.40 7.32
C SER A 89 0.62 3.99 6.08
N TYR A 90 -0.65 4.42 6.18
CA TYR A 90 -1.33 5.09 5.09
C TYR A 90 -0.60 6.34 4.61
N LEU A 91 -0.22 7.23 5.52
CA LEU A 91 0.50 8.46 5.18
C LEU A 91 1.78 8.15 4.38
N PHE A 92 2.54 7.17 4.83
CA PHE A 92 3.76 6.77 4.15
C PHE A 92 3.48 6.22 2.73
N PHE A 93 2.59 5.24 2.62
CA PHE A 93 2.29 4.62 1.34
C PHE A 93 1.54 5.54 0.39
N GLU A 94 0.72 6.48 0.89
CA GLU A 94 0.07 7.50 0.06
C GLU A 94 1.10 8.39 -0.64
N VAL A 95 2.12 8.85 0.08
CA VAL A 95 3.19 9.66 -0.52
C VAL A 95 3.92 8.88 -1.61
N VAL A 96 4.25 7.61 -1.34
CA VAL A 96 4.88 6.73 -2.33
C VAL A 96 3.96 6.52 -3.54
N LEU A 97 2.69 6.24 -3.31
CA LEU A 97 1.70 6.02 -4.37
C LEU A 97 1.56 7.25 -5.28
N ILE A 98 1.43 8.44 -4.70
CA ILE A 98 1.32 9.69 -5.45
C ILE A 98 2.57 9.91 -6.31
N TYR A 99 3.75 9.71 -5.75
CA TYR A 99 5.00 9.83 -6.49
C TYR A 99 5.06 8.87 -7.69
N VAL A 100 4.70 7.61 -7.47
CA VAL A 100 4.69 6.58 -8.51
C VAL A 100 3.67 6.90 -9.60
N LEU A 101 2.44 7.29 -9.23
CA LEU A 101 1.40 7.67 -10.18
C LEU A 101 1.79 8.88 -11.02
N GLN A 102 2.44 9.86 -10.41
CA GLN A 102 2.96 11.03 -11.13
C GLN A 102 3.97 10.61 -12.21
N LYS A 103 4.88 9.70 -11.87
CA LYS A 103 5.88 9.18 -12.81
C LYS A 103 5.26 8.28 -13.90
N LEU A 104 4.31 7.44 -13.54
CA LEU A 104 3.64 6.54 -14.48
C LEU A 104 2.84 7.29 -15.55
N PHE A 105 2.02 8.24 -15.13
CA PHE A 105 1.04 8.87 -16.00
C PHE A 105 1.43 10.26 -16.47
N ASN A 106 2.56 10.81 -16.04
CA ASN A 106 2.99 12.19 -16.30
C ASN A 106 1.89 13.22 -15.96
N VAL A 107 1.08 12.93 -14.96
CA VAL A 107 -0.05 13.79 -14.55
C VAL A 107 0.46 14.87 -13.61
N PHE A 108 -0.11 16.07 -13.73
CA PHE A 108 0.18 17.15 -12.78
C PHE A 108 -0.23 16.74 -11.36
N LEU A 109 0.67 16.98 -10.43
CA LEU A 109 0.50 16.63 -9.01
C LEU A 109 -0.83 17.17 -8.45
N SER A 110 -1.26 18.37 -8.85
CA SER A 110 -2.50 18.99 -8.42
C SER A 110 -3.75 18.16 -8.73
N ASN A 111 -3.78 17.47 -9.87
CA ASN A 111 -4.94 16.66 -10.27
C ASN A 111 -5.00 15.35 -9.49
N LEU A 112 -3.85 14.72 -9.24
CA LEU A 112 -3.77 13.53 -8.40
C LEU A 112 -4.20 13.82 -6.97
N TYR A 113 -3.81 14.98 -6.42
CA TYR A 113 -4.22 15.39 -5.09
C TYR A 113 -5.74 15.54 -4.97
N PHE A 114 -6.42 16.11 -5.93
CA PHE A 114 -7.87 16.23 -5.88
C PHE A 114 -8.57 14.88 -5.94
N ILE A 115 -8.12 13.99 -6.81
CA ILE A 115 -8.78 12.70 -7.04
C ILE A 115 -8.50 11.71 -5.89
N LEU A 116 -7.26 11.62 -5.41
CA LEU A 116 -6.86 10.61 -4.45
C LEU A 116 -6.89 11.14 -3.01
N VAL A 117 -6.33 12.31 -2.80
CA VAL A 117 -6.07 12.82 -1.45
C VAL A 117 -7.29 13.40 -0.79
N LEU A 118 -8.13 14.09 -1.53
CA LEU A 118 -9.34 14.74 -1.01
C LEU A 118 -10.61 13.93 -1.22
N ASN A 119 -10.49 12.70 -1.73
CA ASN A 119 -11.66 11.83 -1.90
C ASN A 119 -12.21 11.41 -0.54
N PRO A 120 -13.45 11.79 -0.19
CA PRO A 120 -14.05 11.47 1.10
C PRO A 120 -14.22 9.97 1.31
N LEU A 121 -14.41 9.18 0.25
CA LEU A 121 -14.51 7.72 0.35
C LEU A 121 -13.18 7.09 0.77
N ILE A 122 -12.06 7.61 0.27
CA ILE A 122 -10.73 7.14 0.67
C ILE A 122 -10.46 7.50 2.14
N ILE A 123 -10.78 8.74 2.53
CA ILE A 123 -10.62 9.19 3.91
C ILE A 123 -11.47 8.34 4.86
N TYR A 124 -12.71 8.06 4.50
CA TYR A 124 -13.60 7.21 5.28
C TYR A 124 -13.09 5.77 5.38
N SER A 125 -12.75 5.17 4.24
CA SER A 125 -12.29 3.78 4.17
C SER A 125 -11.03 3.53 5.01
N ILE A 126 -10.12 4.47 5.04
CA ILE A 126 -8.84 4.34 5.73
C ILE A 126 -8.92 4.89 7.15
N GLY A 127 -9.38 6.14 7.29
CA GLY A 127 -9.36 6.84 8.57
C GLY A 127 -10.39 6.33 9.57
N ILE A 128 -11.54 5.83 9.12
CA ILE A 128 -12.62 5.33 9.96
C ILE A 128 -12.66 3.81 9.96
N LEU A 129 -12.67 3.18 8.80
CA LEU A 129 -12.72 1.71 8.73
C LEU A 129 -11.36 1.05 8.96
N GLY A 130 -10.26 1.68 8.58
CA GLY A 130 -8.91 1.12 8.75
C GLY A 130 -8.54 0.08 7.67
N GLN A 131 -9.04 0.24 6.45
CA GLN A 131 -8.69 -0.66 5.36
C GLN A 131 -7.25 -0.44 4.88
N LEU A 132 -6.51 -1.53 4.69
CA LEU A 132 -5.09 -1.53 4.33
C LEU A 132 -4.82 -1.81 2.84
N ASP A 133 -5.85 -1.78 2.01
CA ASP A 133 -5.79 -2.16 0.58
C ASP A 133 -4.90 -1.23 -0.25
N PHE A 134 -4.61 -0.04 0.24
CA PHE A 134 -3.71 0.89 -0.40
C PHE A 134 -2.25 0.42 -0.41
N ILE A 135 -1.83 -0.45 0.53
CA ILE A 135 -0.46 -0.99 0.58
C ILE A 135 -0.20 -1.93 -0.61
N PRO A 136 -0.99 -3.01 -0.81
CA PRO A 136 -0.82 -3.85 -1.99
C PRO A 136 -1.05 -3.09 -3.30
N LEU A 137 -1.96 -2.11 -3.33
CA LEU A 137 -2.13 -1.22 -4.49
C LEU A 137 -0.86 -0.43 -4.79
N THR A 138 -0.19 0.10 -3.78
CA THR A 138 1.07 0.84 -3.95
C THR A 138 2.16 -0.06 -4.52
N PHE A 139 2.34 -1.28 -4.00
CA PHE A 139 3.29 -2.24 -4.57
C PHE A 139 2.96 -2.57 -6.02
N PHE A 140 1.68 -2.76 -6.33
CA PHE A 140 1.24 -2.99 -7.71
C PHE A 140 1.60 -1.83 -8.64
N MET A 141 1.35 -0.59 -8.23
CA MET A 141 1.69 0.59 -9.04
C MET A 141 3.20 0.78 -9.20
N ILE A 142 4.00 0.45 -8.17
CA ILE A 142 5.47 0.42 -8.29
C ILE A 142 5.90 -0.63 -9.32
N SER A 143 5.26 -1.80 -9.35
CA SER A 143 5.56 -2.83 -10.34
C SER A 143 5.32 -2.34 -11.78
N LEU A 144 4.19 -1.65 -12.01
CA LEU A 144 3.88 -1.05 -13.31
C LEU A 144 4.87 0.04 -13.70
N TYR A 145 5.35 0.82 -12.74
CA TYR A 145 6.38 1.82 -12.97
C TYR A 145 7.69 1.17 -13.49
N TYR A 146 8.17 0.14 -12.81
CA TYR A 146 9.36 -0.59 -13.26
C TYR A 146 9.14 -1.36 -14.57
N LEU A 147 7.92 -1.80 -14.83
CA LEU A 147 7.56 -2.42 -16.09
C LEU A 147 7.66 -1.44 -17.26
N LYS A 148 7.18 -0.20 -17.07
CA LYS A 148 7.34 0.90 -18.03
C LYS A 148 8.82 1.21 -18.29
N ASP A 149 9.65 1.18 -17.27
CA ASP A 149 11.10 1.39 -17.36
C ASP A 149 11.87 0.15 -17.87
N LYS A 150 11.15 -0.90 -18.36
CA LYS A 150 11.70 -2.16 -18.87
C LYS A 150 12.55 -2.94 -17.85
N ASN A 151 12.42 -2.64 -16.56
CA ASN A 151 13.11 -3.35 -15.49
C ASN A 151 12.26 -4.51 -14.96
N LYS A 152 12.31 -5.64 -15.66
CA LYS A 152 11.46 -6.81 -15.37
C LYS A 152 11.67 -7.37 -13.96
N TYR A 153 12.90 -7.41 -13.46
CA TYR A 153 13.20 -7.98 -12.14
C TYR A 153 12.52 -7.23 -11.01
N TYR A 154 12.66 -5.91 -10.97
CA TYR A 154 11.96 -5.10 -9.96
C TYR A 154 10.45 -5.12 -10.14
N SER A 155 9.96 -5.15 -11.38
CA SER A 155 8.53 -5.29 -11.63
C SER A 155 7.98 -6.59 -11.03
N ILE A 156 8.61 -7.75 -11.31
CA ILE A 156 8.21 -9.04 -10.76
C ILE A 156 8.29 -9.04 -9.23
N PHE A 157 9.36 -8.50 -8.66
CA PHE A 157 9.51 -8.41 -7.22
C PHE A 157 8.33 -7.66 -6.56
N PHE A 158 7.94 -6.50 -7.09
CA PHE A 158 6.83 -5.71 -6.53
C PHE A 158 5.45 -6.33 -6.81
N ILE A 159 5.28 -7.10 -7.91
CA ILE A 159 4.08 -7.92 -8.12
C ILE A 159 3.97 -8.98 -7.02
N ILE A 160 5.05 -9.69 -6.74
CA ILE A 160 5.05 -10.71 -5.68
C ILE A 160 4.70 -10.07 -4.33
N LEU A 161 5.26 -8.90 -4.00
CA LEU A 161 4.91 -8.17 -2.77
C LEU A 161 3.42 -7.80 -2.72
N SER A 162 2.86 -7.32 -3.83
CA SER A 162 1.44 -6.97 -3.93
C SER A 162 0.54 -8.19 -3.71
N LEU A 163 0.80 -9.29 -4.44
CA LEU A 163 0.04 -10.55 -4.33
C LEU A 163 0.18 -11.19 -2.95
N SER A 164 1.39 -11.16 -2.39
CA SER A 164 1.64 -11.68 -1.05
C SER A 164 1.00 -10.84 0.04
N SER A 165 0.75 -9.56 -0.20
CA SER A 165 0.03 -8.69 0.74
C SER A 165 -1.47 -8.96 0.73
N LYS A 166 -2.07 -9.12 -0.45
CA LYS A 166 -3.50 -9.40 -0.62
C LYS A 166 -3.77 -10.19 -1.91
N ILE A 167 -4.29 -11.39 -1.75
CA ILE A 167 -4.48 -12.36 -2.86
C ILE A 167 -5.45 -11.85 -3.95
N ILE A 168 -6.33 -10.90 -3.65
CA ILE A 168 -7.29 -10.36 -4.63
C ILE A 168 -6.62 -9.76 -5.87
N PHE A 169 -5.36 -9.32 -5.75
CA PHE A 169 -4.60 -8.79 -6.88
C PHE A 169 -4.19 -9.86 -7.91
N VAL A 170 -4.37 -11.16 -7.60
CA VAL A 170 -4.20 -12.27 -8.56
C VAL A 170 -5.08 -12.06 -9.81
N ILE A 171 -6.23 -11.43 -9.66
CA ILE A 171 -7.13 -11.10 -10.78
C ILE A 171 -6.45 -10.25 -11.88
N LEU A 172 -5.44 -9.46 -11.52
CA LEU A 172 -4.68 -8.62 -12.45
C LEU A 172 -3.51 -9.36 -13.12
N LEU A 173 -3.15 -10.56 -12.61
CA LEU A 173 -2.02 -11.34 -13.11
C LEU A 173 -2.12 -11.66 -14.63
N PRO A 174 -3.27 -12.08 -15.19
CA PRO A 174 -3.37 -12.34 -16.63
C PRO A 174 -3.00 -11.13 -17.49
N ILE A 175 -3.44 -9.95 -17.08
CA ILE A 175 -3.14 -8.70 -17.81
C ILE A 175 -1.65 -8.40 -17.79
N ILE A 176 -1.01 -8.60 -16.65
CA ILE A 176 0.42 -8.37 -16.46
C ILE A 176 1.23 -9.37 -17.30
N VAL A 177 0.86 -10.65 -17.28
CA VAL A 177 1.52 -11.71 -18.07
C VAL A 177 1.44 -11.39 -19.56
N LEU A 178 0.26 -11.01 -20.05
CA LEU A 178 0.08 -10.62 -21.46
C LEU A 178 0.96 -9.42 -21.82
N TYR A 179 1.10 -8.45 -20.93
CA TYR A 179 1.97 -7.30 -21.16
C TYR A 179 3.45 -7.69 -21.20
N PHE A 180 3.90 -8.61 -20.34
CA PHE A 180 5.27 -9.16 -20.37
C PHE A 180 5.57 -9.90 -21.65
N LEU A 181 4.66 -10.75 -22.12
CA LEU A 181 4.80 -11.49 -23.37
C LEU A 181 4.92 -10.53 -24.56
N LYS A 182 4.08 -9.50 -24.63
CA LYS A 182 4.15 -8.49 -25.69
C LYS A 182 5.47 -7.70 -25.67
N LEU A 183 6.03 -7.43 -24.49
CA LEU A 183 7.34 -6.77 -24.37
C LEU A 183 8.48 -7.65 -24.90
N ASP A 184 8.41 -8.96 -24.72
CA ASP A 184 9.43 -9.88 -25.23
C ASP A 184 9.38 -9.97 -26.75
N GLU A 185 8.19 -10.03 -27.36
CA GLU A 185 8.05 -10.01 -28.82
C GLU A 185 8.65 -8.75 -29.46
N THR A 186 8.41 -7.58 -28.89
CA THR A 186 8.98 -6.31 -29.41
C THR A 186 10.49 -6.22 -29.23
N LEU A 187 11.06 -6.89 -28.25
CA LEU A 187 12.52 -6.97 -28.07
C LEU A 187 13.16 -7.89 -29.12
N ASP A 188 12.54 -9.02 -29.42
CA ASP A 188 13.02 -9.96 -30.45
C ASP A 188 12.92 -9.35 -31.85
N GLU A 189 11.89 -8.61 -32.19
CA GLU A 189 11.78 -7.87 -33.45
C GLU A 189 12.87 -6.80 -33.57
N ASN A 190 13.14 -6.02 -32.52
CA ASN A 190 14.18 -4.99 -32.53
C ASN A 190 15.61 -5.62 -32.68
N ILE A 191 15.85 -6.77 -32.06
CA ILE A 191 17.12 -7.48 -32.22
C ILE A 191 17.28 -8.02 -33.66
N ARG A 192 16.22 -8.56 -34.25
CA ARG A 192 16.21 -9.02 -35.64
C ARG A 192 16.44 -7.89 -36.62
N THR A 193 15.80 -6.72 -36.44
CA THR A 193 15.98 -5.56 -37.35
C THR A 193 17.33 -4.87 -37.20
N THR A 194 18.07 -5.07 -36.12
CA THR A 194 19.41 -4.51 -35.91
C THR A 194 20.53 -5.43 -36.47
N LEU A 195 20.20 -6.68 -36.76
CA LEU A 195 21.14 -7.68 -37.31
C LEU A 195 21.04 -7.84 -38.84
N TYR A 196 20.21 -7.07 -39.52
CA TYR A 196 20.09 -6.91 -40.96
C TYR A 196 20.41 -5.48 -41.38
#